data_6103f1da6551c8be2a53fad233300114
#
_entry.id   6103f1da6551c8be2a53fad233300114
#
_cell.length_a   1.000
_cell.length_b   1.000
_cell.length_c   1.000
_cell.angle_alpha   90.00
_cell.angle_beta   90.00
_cell.angle_gamma   90.00
#
_symmetry.space_group_name_H-M   'P 1'
#
loop_
_entity.id
_entity.type
_entity.pdbx_description
1 polymer ?
#
loop_
_entity_poly.entity_id
_entity_poly.type
_entity_poly.pdbx_seq_one_letter_code
_entity_poly.pdbx_strand_id
1 'polypeptide(L)'
;FIYDETRKAPVIDLDNGKRYEFYTPDDTGTGTSFKSLIIFDLSILKLTPLPAIAHDSLIFKNIGDAPIDKIMELYMQSKKQIFISLDKDGAYSEKTRSILNKTAVLHLNEGGDELFGRSWNKKDATQGGL
;
A
#
# COMPACT_ATOMS: atom_id res chain seq x y z
N PHE A 1 -9.64 -5.14 14.26
CA PHE A 1 -9.58 -3.80 13.67
C PHE A 1 -9.78 -3.80 12.15
N ILE A 2 -9.02 -4.61 11.40
CA ILE A 2 -9.14 -4.71 9.93
C ILE A 2 -10.25 -5.69 9.53
N TYR A 3 -10.61 -6.58 10.43
CA TYR A 3 -11.70 -7.54 10.25
C TYR A 3 -12.80 -7.31 11.27
N ASP A 4 -14.05 -7.53 10.86
CA ASP A 4 -15.20 -7.53 11.75
C ASP A 4 -15.35 -8.87 12.51
N GLU A 5 -14.50 -9.85 12.17
CA GLU A 5 -14.45 -11.19 12.79
C GLU A 5 -13.26 -11.32 13.73
N THR A 6 -13.40 -12.19 14.73
CA THR A 6 -12.30 -12.56 15.62
C THR A 6 -11.31 -13.44 14.86
N ARG A 7 -10.22 -12.85 14.41
CA ARG A 7 -9.09 -13.57 13.77
C ARG A 7 -7.90 -13.63 14.69
N LYS A 8 -7.03 -14.63 14.47
CA LYS A 8 -5.77 -14.73 15.20
C LYS A 8 -4.93 -13.49 14.98
N ALA A 9 -4.32 -12.99 16.05
CA ALA A 9 -3.38 -11.88 15.93
C ALA A 9 -2.11 -12.32 15.19
N PRO A 10 -1.46 -11.45 14.43
CA PRO A 10 -0.15 -11.73 13.88
C PRO A 10 0.87 -11.90 15.02
N VAL A 11 1.86 -12.74 14.77
CA VAL A 11 2.94 -13.04 15.69
C VAL A 11 4.24 -12.56 15.08
N ILE A 12 5.10 -11.99 15.90
CA ILE A 12 6.51 -11.75 15.55
C ILE A 12 7.35 -12.79 16.27
N ASP A 13 8.10 -13.58 15.51
CA ASP A 13 9.06 -14.54 16.03
C ASP A 13 10.48 -14.02 15.77
N LEU A 14 11.31 -14.05 16.80
CA LEU A 14 12.67 -13.53 16.78
C LEU A 14 13.66 -14.67 17.03
N ASP A 15 14.34 -15.13 15.99
CA ASP A 15 15.41 -16.11 16.12
C ASP A 15 16.74 -15.46 16.56
N ASN A 16 17.00 -15.44 17.86
CA ASN A 16 18.26 -14.97 18.48
C ASN A 16 18.75 -13.59 17.95
N GLY A 17 17.82 -12.74 17.49
CA GLY A 17 18.13 -11.42 16.94
C GLY A 17 18.75 -11.42 15.54
N LYS A 18 18.84 -12.55 14.87
CA LYS A 18 19.42 -12.67 13.52
C LYS A 18 18.37 -12.71 12.41
N ARG A 19 17.17 -13.19 12.75
CA ARG A 19 16.03 -13.26 11.83
C ARG A 19 14.77 -12.86 12.57
N TYR A 20 13.80 -12.37 11.85
CA TYR A 20 12.44 -12.24 12.34
C TYR A 20 11.48 -12.83 11.33
N GLU A 21 10.40 -13.40 11.83
CA GLU A 21 9.24 -13.80 11.03
C GLU A 21 8.02 -13.08 11.58
N PHE A 22 7.22 -12.53 10.68
CA PHE A 22 5.96 -11.88 11.02
C PHE A 22 4.85 -12.55 10.21
N TYR A 23 3.98 -13.27 10.89
CA TYR A 23 2.97 -14.10 10.24
C TYR A 23 1.70 -14.19 11.08
N THR A 24 0.61 -14.60 10.43
CA THR A 24 -0.65 -14.93 11.11
C THR A 24 -0.77 -16.46 11.13
N PRO A 25 -0.85 -17.09 12.32
CA PRO A 25 -0.97 -18.55 12.43
C PRO A 25 -2.16 -19.08 11.63
N ASP A 26 -1.94 -20.18 10.89
CA ASP A 26 -2.94 -20.87 10.07
C ASP A 26 -3.56 -20.04 8.93
N ASP A 27 -2.95 -18.93 8.56
CA ASP A 27 -3.38 -18.11 7.42
C ASP A 27 -2.21 -17.86 6.47
N THR A 28 -2.19 -18.57 5.34
CA THR A 28 -1.14 -18.51 4.31
C THR A 28 -1.59 -17.72 3.06
N GLY A 29 -2.74 -17.06 3.12
CA GLY A 29 -3.28 -16.29 1.99
C GLY A 29 -2.39 -15.08 1.64
N THR A 30 -2.14 -14.87 0.35
CA THR A 30 -1.34 -13.74 -0.15
C THR A 30 -1.88 -12.40 0.35
N GLY A 31 -3.20 -12.22 0.31
CA GLY A 31 -3.85 -11.00 0.81
C GLY A 31 -3.61 -10.80 2.31
N THR A 32 -3.55 -11.86 3.11
CA THR A 32 -3.24 -11.80 4.54
C THR A 32 -1.78 -11.42 4.76
N SER A 33 -0.87 -11.95 3.97
CA SER A 33 0.55 -11.57 4.06
C SER A 33 0.76 -10.08 3.81
N PHE A 34 0.13 -9.50 2.78
CA PHE A 34 0.21 -8.05 2.53
C PHE A 34 -0.46 -7.21 3.62
N LYS A 35 -1.61 -7.62 4.13
CA LYS A 35 -2.24 -6.96 5.29
C LYS A 35 -1.35 -7.00 6.53
N SER A 36 -0.73 -8.15 6.80
CA SER A 36 0.19 -8.32 7.91
C SER A 36 1.41 -7.41 7.77
N LEU A 37 1.96 -7.29 6.56
CA LEU A 37 3.05 -6.35 6.27
C LEU A 37 2.64 -4.90 6.59
N ILE A 38 1.49 -4.45 6.12
CA ILE A 38 0.99 -3.10 6.40
C ILE A 38 0.81 -2.87 7.91
N ILE A 39 0.25 -3.84 8.63
CA ILE A 39 0.08 -3.74 10.10
C ILE A 39 1.44 -3.63 10.78
N PHE A 40 2.42 -4.43 10.35
CA PHE A 40 3.78 -4.40 10.88
C PHE A 40 4.40 -3.02 10.66
N ASP A 41 4.37 -2.49 9.43
CA ASP A 41 4.93 -1.18 9.09
C ASP A 41 4.27 -0.05 9.89
N LEU A 42 2.94 -0.07 10.04
CA LEU A 42 2.21 0.89 10.88
C LEU A 42 2.59 0.77 12.36
N SER A 43 2.85 -0.44 12.84
CA SER A 43 3.31 -0.68 14.21
C SER A 43 4.70 -0.11 14.42
N ILE A 44 5.63 -0.35 13.49
CA ILE A 44 6.96 0.25 13.51
C ILE A 44 6.88 1.77 13.45
N LEU A 45 6.08 2.31 12.53
CA LEU A 45 5.87 3.75 12.43
C LEU A 45 5.39 4.35 13.75
N LYS A 46 4.44 3.71 14.41
CA LYS A 46 3.85 4.18 15.67
C LYS A 46 4.82 4.09 16.86
N LEU A 47 5.60 3.02 16.95
CA LEU A 47 6.39 2.67 18.13
C LEU A 47 7.84 3.18 18.09
N THR A 48 8.30 3.67 16.95
CA THR A 48 9.69 4.13 16.75
C THR A 48 9.75 5.62 16.43
N PRO A 49 10.93 6.26 16.44
CA PRO A 49 11.11 7.64 15.97
C PRO A 49 10.99 7.82 14.45
N LEU A 50 10.70 6.77 13.70
CA LEU A 50 10.55 6.84 12.24
C LEU A 50 9.57 7.95 11.85
N PRO A 51 9.93 8.90 10.97
CA PRO A 51 9.09 10.06 10.68
C PRO A 51 7.99 9.74 9.65
N ALA A 52 8.24 8.80 8.74
CA ALA A 52 7.36 8.49 7.63
C ALA A 52 7.52 7.05 7.15
N ILE A 53 6.52 6.55 6.40
CA ILE A 53 6.58 5.33 5.59
C ILE A 53 6.03 5.60 4.19
N ALA A 54 6.37 4.73 3.23
CA ALA A 54 5.82 4.76 1.89
C ALA A 54 5.33 3.36 1.49
N HIS A 55 4.12 3.29 0.95
CA HIS A 55 3.52 2.06 0.45
C HIS A 55 3.19 2.18 -1.04
N ASP A 56 3.57 1.19 -1.81
CA ASP A 56 3.30 1.11 -3.24
C ASP A 56 2.03 0.30 -3.55
N SER A 57 1.45 0.52 -4.70
CA SER A 57 0.22 -0.13 -5.19
C SER A 57 0.25 -1.66 -5.15
N LEU A 58 1.42 -2.26 -5.27
CA LEU A 58 1.59 -3.72 -5.26
C LEU A 58 1.06 -4.38 -3.98
N ILE A 59 1.20 -3.73 -2.83
CA ILE A 59 0.75 -4.30 -1.56
C ILE A 59 -0.77 -4.32 -1.42
N PHE A 60 -1.50 -3.49 -2.18
CA PHE A 60 -2.96 -3.40 -2.11
C PHE A 60 -3.67 -4.34 -3.08
N LYS A 61 -3.02 -4.74 -4.19
CA LYS A 61 -3.65 -5.49 -5.30
C LYS A 61 -4.31 -6.82 -4.91
N ASN A 62 -3.81 -7.46 -3.86
CA ASN A 62 -4.31 -8.74 -3.40
C ASN A 62 -5.14 -8.65 -2.11
N ILE A 63 -5.49 -7.45 -1.70
CA ILE A 63 -6.32 -7.18 -0.52
C ILE A 63 -7.72 -6.80 -1.00
N GLY A 64 -8.75 -7.40 -0.43
CA GLY A 64 -10.14 -7.06 -0.76
C GLY A 64 -10.54 -5.66 -0.25
N ASP A 65 -11.64 -5.12 -0.77
CA ASP A 65 -12.08 -3.73 -0.53
C ASP A 65 -12.33 -3.42 0.95
N ALA A 66 -13.06 -4.27 1.66
CA ALA A 66 -13.41 -4.00 3.06
C ALA A 66 -12.18 -3.90 3.98
N PRO A 67 -11.16 -4.77 3.90
CA PRO A 67 -9.88 -4.55 4.59
C PRO A 67 -9.14 -3.31 4.14
N ILE A 68 -9.17 -2.94 2.85
CA ILE A 68 -8.53 -1.70 2.35
C ILE A 68 -9.18 -0.47 2.98
N ASP A 69 -10.51 -0.42 3.06
CA ASP A 69 -11.22 0.68 3.72
C ASP A 69 -10.73 0.89 5.16
N LYS A 70 -10.54 -0.20 5.90
CA LYS A 70 -10.03 -0.13 7.27
C LYS A 70 -8.56 0.30 7.34
N ILE A 71 -7.74 -0.13 6.39
CA ILE A 71 -6.33 0.30 6.28
C ILE A 71 -6.27 1.81 6.01
N MET A 72 -7.09 2.32 5.10
CA MET A 72 -7.15 3.76 4.81
C MET A 72 -7.60 4.57 6.03
N GLU A 73 -8.56 4.07 6.81
CA GLU A 73 -8.92 4.70 8.09
C GLU A 73 -7.75 4.75 9.07
N LEU A 74 -6.97 3.66 9.18
CA LEU A 74 -5.78 3.63 10.04
C LEU A 74 -4.72 4.64 9.56
N TYR A 75 -4.52 4.78 8.26
CA TYR A 75 -3.63 5.78 7.69
C TYR A 75 -4.07 7.19 8.07
N MET A 76 -5.36 7.50 7.95
CA MET A 76 -5.91 8.80 8.32
C MET A 76 -5.80 9.12 9.82
N GLN A 77 -5.74 8.09 10.68
CA GLN A 77 -5.54 8.26 12.12
C GLN A 77 -4.07 8.45 12.51
N SER A 78 -3.14 8.21 11.59
CA SER A 78 -1.71 8.37 11.85
C SER A 78 -1.37 9.85 12.08
N LYS A 79 -0.54 10.10 13.11
CA LYS A 79 0.05 11.43 13.35
C LYS A 79 1.37 11.63 12.61
N LYS A 80 1.82 10.64 11.86
CA LYS A 80 3.06 10.64 11.09
C LYS A 80 2.78 10.56 9.61
N GLN A 81 3.73 10.96 8.80
CA GLN A 81 3.56 11.00 7.36
C GLN A 81 3.48 9.60 6.77
N ILE A 82 2.48 9.38 5.92
CA ILE A 82 2.33 8.16 5.12
C ILE A 82 2.19 8.58 3.65
N PHE A 83 3.05 8.05 2.80
CA PHE A 83 2.96 8.21 1.35
C PHE A 83 2.40 6.94 0.74
N ILE A 84 1.46 7.09 -0.18
CA ILE A 84 0.84 5.98 -0.91
C ILE A 84 0.92 6.29 -2.39
N SER A 85 1.42 5.36 -3.19
CA SER A 85 1.27 5.40 -4.65
C SER A 85 0.23 4.38 -5.10
N LEU A 86 -0.67 4.78 -5.99
CA LEU A 86 -1.72 3.92 -6.51
C LEU A 86 -1.79 4.06 -8.04
N ASP A 87 -1.93 2.94 -8.72
CA ASP A 87 -2.01 2.89 -10.18
C ASP A 87 -3.46 2.86 -10.72
N LYS A 88 -4.45 2.58 -9.87
CA LYS A 88 -5.87 2.48 -10.25
C LYS A 88 -6.78 2.85 -9.09
N ASP A 89 -6.98 4.13 -8.89
CA ASP A 89 -7.88 4.65 -7.83
C ASP A 89 -9.36 4.25 -8.05
N GLY A 90 -9.81 4.16 -9.29
CA GLY A 90 -11.17 3.77 -9.66
C GLY A 90 -11.55 2.31 -9.32
N ALA A 91 -10.57 1.46 -8.98
CA ALA A 91 -10.83 0.06 -8.61
C ALA A 91 -11.27 -0.13 -7.16
N TYR A 92 -11.19 0.90 -6.33
CA TYR A 92 -11.48 0.83 -4.90
C TYR A 92 -12.91 1.28 -4.57
N SER A 93 -13.36 0.96 -3.35
CA SER A 93 -14.66 1.41 -2.84
C SER A 93 -14.80 2.93 -2.87
N GLU A 94 -16.04 3.42 -2.84
CA GLU A 94 -16.33 4.86 -2.77
C GLU A 94 -15.69 5.51 -1.53
N LYS A 95 -15.65 4.80 -0.41
CA LYS A 95 -15.03 5.26 0.83
C LYS A 95 -13.53 5.48 0.67
N THR A 96 -12.82 4.48 0.18
CA THR A 96 -11.38 4.58 -0.12
C THR A 96 -11.12 5.69 -1.13
N ARG A 97 -11.86 5.77 -2.25
CA ARG A 97 -11.72 6.83 -3.24
C ARG A 97 -11.91 8.22 -2.66
N SER A 98 -12.89 8.40 -1.77
CA SER A 98 -13.10 9.69 -1.09
C SER A 98 -11.89 10.11 -0.26
N ILE A 99 -11.24 9.18 0.44
CA ILE A 99 -10.02 9.45 1.19
C ILE A 99 -8.88 9.84 0.23
N LEU A 100 -8.67 9.04 -0.81
CA LEU A 100 -7.62 9.27 -1.81
C LEU A 100 -7.76 10.64 -2.46
N ASN A 101 -8.95 11.01 -2.93
CA ASN A 101 -9.21 12.30 -3.56
C ASN A 101 -8.94 13.49 -2.63
N LYS A 102 -9.20 13.33 -1.32
CA LYS A 102 -8.94 14.38 -0.33
C LYS A 102 -7.46 14.54 0.01
N THR A 103 -6.68 13.48 -0.14
CA THR A 103 -5.27 13.44 0.27
C THR A 103 -4.30 13.40 -0.90
N ALA A 104 -4.78 13.27 -2.12
CA ALA A 104 -3.94 13.27 -3.32
C ALA A 104 -3.18 14.59 -3.45
N VAL A 105 -1.87 14.46 -3.61
CA VAL A 105 -0.95 15.60 -3.81
C VAL A 105 -0.36 15.63 -5.20
N LEU A 106 -0.43 14.51 -5.93
CA LEU A 106 0.10 14.37 -7.27
C LEU A 106 -0.74 13.37 -8.06
N HIS A 107 -1.12 13.75 -9.27
CA HIS A 107 -1.71 12.86 -10.26
C HIS A 107 -0.77 12.80 -11.47
N LEU A 108 -0.46 11.58 -11.90
CA LEU A 108 0.36 11.33 -13.08
C LEU A 108 -0.50 10.66 -14.15
N ASN A 109 -0.51 11.21 -15.35
CA ASN A 109 -1.27 10.69 -16.47
C ASN A 109 -0.38 10.53 -17.70
N GLU A 110 -0.80 9.69 -18.63
CA GLU A 110 -0.17 9.61 -19.94
C GLU A 110 -0.47 10.88 -20.75
N GLY A 111 0.49 11.33 -21.55
CA GLY A 111 0.30 12.42 -22.48
C GLY A 111 0.90 13.77 -22.09
N GLY A 112 1.81 13.79 -21.12
CA GLY A 112 2.56 14.98 -20.71
C GLY A 112 2.64 15.21 -19.21
N ASP A 113 1.77 14.54 -18.46
CA ASP A 113 1.74 14.61 -17.00
C ASP A 113 2.47 13.44 -16.33
N GLU A 114 3.36 12.77 -17.06
CA GLU A 114 4.24 11.75 -16.48
C GLU A 114 5.32 12.39 -15.60
N LEU A 115 5.85 11.63 -14.64
CA LEU A 115 6.83 12.09 -13.65
C LEU A 115 8.04 12.85 -14.28
N PHE A 116 8.44 12.46 -15.48
CA PHE A 116 9.54 13.09 -16.21
C PHE A 116 9.07 13.79 -17.51
N GLY A 117 7.77 14.09 -17.64
CA GLY A 117 7.18 14.76 -18.79
C GLY A 117 7.22 13.94 -20.07
N ARG A 118 7.40 12.63 -19.99
CA ARG A 118 7.42 11.72 -21.15
C ARG A 118 7.03 10.30 -20.76
N SER A 119 6.37 9.60 -21.68
CA SER A 119 6.11 8.17 -21.55
C SER A 119 7.35 7.35 -21.86
N TRP A 120 7.70 6.41 -20.99
CA TRP A 120 8.78 5.45 -21.20
C TRP A 120 8.44 4.34 -22.20
N ASN A 121 7.16 4.15 -22.51
CA ASN A 121 6.64 3.08 -23.37
C ASN A 121 6.45 3.49 -24.83
N LYS A 122 6.78 4.71 -25.23
CA LYS A 122 6.80 5.07 -26.63
C LYS A 122 8.00 4.37 -27.29
N LYS A 123 7.73 3.29 -28.01
CA LYS A 123 8.64 2.79 -29.05
C LYS A 123 8.87 3.97 -29.99
N ASP A 124 10.10 4.40 -30.11
CA ASP A 124 10.48 5.40 -31.10
C ASP A 124 9.94 4.94 -32.47
N ALA A 125 8.98 5.70 -33.01
CA ALA A 125 8.40 5.47 -34.33
C ALA A 125 9.37 5.96 -35.45
N THR A 126 10.67 5.69 -35.23
CA THR A 126 11.72 6.12 -36.15
C THR A 126 12.70 4.99 -36.42
N GLN A 127 12.19 3.88 -36.98
CA GLN A 127 12.99 2.98 -37.82
C GLN A 127 12.04 2.25 -38.76
N GLY A 128 11.67 2.91 -39.84
CA GLY A 128 10.86 2.34 -40.91
C GLY A 128 10.84 3.32 -42.10
N GLY A 129 12.01 3.49 -42.70
CA GLY A 129 12.08 4.31 -43.91
C GLY A 129 13.50 4.28 -44.51
N LEU A 130 13.84 3.23 -45.19
CA LEU A 130 14.66 3.21 -46.43
C LEU A 130 14.40 1.90 -47.13
#